data_daedccc65f1fd5440526d86e4dae457c
#
_entry.id   daedccc65f1fd5440526d86e4dae457c
#
_cell.length_a   1.000
_cell.length_b   1.000
_cell.length_c   1.000
_cell.angle_alpha   90.00
_cell.angle_beta   90.00
_cell.angle_gamma   90.00
#
_symmetry.space_group_name_H-M   'P 1'
#
loop_
_entity.id
_entity.type
_entity.pdbx_description
1 polymer ?
#
loop_
_entity_poly.entity_id
_entity_poly.type
_entity_poly.pdbx_seq_one_letter_code
_entity_poly.pdbx_strand_id
1 'polypeptide(L)'
;MTRPLVPSLALLGTLSLAAPAGAQSAAALASADAAQMSIAAARQKSYPGSALTVRQTLAPGMNYRRFVVSYLSEGLRINALLTVPNGTPPKGGWPAIVFNHGYIPPQVYRTTERYVAYQDAFARAGFVTLKSDYRGHGGSQGEALGAYFAPGYTTDVLNAVSSLRRDGRVNGDRIGMWGHSMGGFLTLRAMVIDPRLKAGVIWAGVVGDYSTILNDWNNVPPASIPRRVLELRQKAVAKYGTPEANPTFWRGLSANSYLKDLGGPLQLHIGTADADVPLLFHERLASQMRAAGKPVQSYVYPGDNHDLTRNLGTALARSVAFFKARL
;
A
#
# COMPACT_ATOMS: atom_id res chain seq x y z
N MET A 1 -13.31 75.22 12.75
CA MET A 1 -12.84 73.96 13.38
C MET A 1 -13.38 72.84 12.55
N THR A 2 -12.59 72.33 11.63
CA THR A 2 -12.93 71.33 10.63
C THR A 2 -12.42 69.95 11.15
N ARG A 3 -13.31 68.96 11.26
CA ARG A 3 -12.96 67.56 11.62
C ARG A 3 -12.50 66.85 10.34
N PRO A 4 -11.47 66.02 10.36
CA PRO A 4 -11.05 65.18 9.23
C PRO A 4 -11.90 63.90 9.12
N LEU A 5 -12.29 63.56 7.88
CA LEU A 5 -12.89 62.28 7.47
C LEU A 5 -11.85 61.19 7.49
N VAL A 6 -12.19 60.06 8.14
CA VAL A 6 -11.41 58.78 8.10
C VAL A 6 -11.97 57.91 6.99
N PRO A 7 -11.17 57.37 6.07
CA PRO A 7 -11.67 56.44 5.06
C PRO A 7 -11.82 55.04 5.63
N SER A 8 -13.01 54.44 5.49
CA SER A 8 -13.26 53.02 5.81
C SER A 8 -12.57 52.09 4.81
N LEU A 9 -11.66 51.28 5.27
CA LEU A 9 -11.06 50.18 4.49
C LEU A 9 -12.08 49.04 4.41
N ALA A 10 -12.61 48.78 3.21
CA ALA A 10 -13.43 47.61 2.95
C ALA A 10 -12.52 46.36 2.82
N LEU A 11 -12.63 45.44 3.76
CA LEU A 11 -11.96 44.14 3.73
C LEU A 11 -12.73 43.24 2.74
N LEU A 12 -12.21 43.06 1.54
CA LEU A 12 -12.68 42.05 0.59
C LEU A 12 -12.26 40.68 1.07
N GLY A 13 -13.16 40.00 1.79
CA GLY A 13 -13.00 38.60 2.15
C GLY A 13 -13.20 37.74 0.90
N THR A 14 -12.14 37.10 0.43
CA THR A 14 -12.24 36.04 -0.58
C THR A 14 -12.91 34.81 0.01
N LEU A 15 -14.19 34.59 -0.28
CA LEU A 15 -14.88 33.35 -0.03
C LEU A 15 -14.25 32.27 -0.91
N SER A 16 -13.44 31.40 -0.32
CA SER A 16 -13.00 30.16 -0.96
C SER A 16 -14.19 29.19 -0.95
N LEU A 17 -14.92 29.11 -2.05
CA LEU A 17 -15.97 28.11 -2.26
C LEU A 17 -15.31 26.73 -2.35
N ALA A 18 -15.39 25.95 -1.27
CA ALA A 18 -15.06 24.53 -1.31
C ALA A 18 -16.02 23.83 -2.29
N ALA A 19 -15.50 23.21 -3.32
CA ALA A 19 -16.30 22.44 -4.25
C ALA A 19 -17.08 21.34 -3.51
N PRO A 20 -18.34 21.08 -3.83
CA PRO A 20 -19.15 20.05 -3.17
C PRO A 20 -18.50 18.66 -3.34
N ALA A 21 -18.53 17.86 -2.30
CA ALA A 21 -17.89 16.52 -2.24
C ALA A 21 -18.27 15.62 -3.44
N GLY A 22 -19.46 15.79 -4.01
CA GLY A 22 -19.91 15.06 -5.20
C GLY A 22 -19.18 15.44 -6.49
N ALA A 23 -18.73 16.68 -6.63
CA ALA A 23 -17.96 17.12 -7.80
C ALA A 23 -16.51 16.59 -7.77
N GLN A 24 -15.93 16.48 -6.58
CA GLN A 24 -14.60 15.85 -6.38
C GLN A 24 -14.64 14.36 -6.70
N SER A 25 -15.71 13.66 -6.33
CA SER A 25 -15.90 12.23 -6.63
C SER A 25 -15.98 11.96 -8.14
N ALA A 26 -16.76 12.76 -8.88
CA ALA A 26 -16.89 12.62 -10.32
C ALA A 26 -15.58 12.93 -11.06
N ALA A 27 -14.83 13.93 -10.62
CA ALA A 27 -13.52 14.27 -11.18
C ALA A 27 -12.48 13.16 -10.92
N ALA A 28 -12.47 12.58 -9.72
CA ALA A 28 -11.57 11.47 -9.37
C ALA A 28 -11.85 10.21 -10.21
N LEU A 29 -13.13 9.88 -10.43
CA LEU A 29 -13.54 8.78 -11.33
C LEU A 29 -13.20 9.06 -12.80
N ALA A 30 -13.33 10.30 -13.26
CA ALA A 30 -12.98 10.68 -14.62
C ALA A 30 -11.47 10.64 -14.88
N SER A 31 -10.66 10.94 -13.83
CA SER A 31 -9.20 10.88 -13.90
C SER A 31 -8.63 9.47 -13.66
N ALA A 32 -9.39 8.56 -13.06
CA ALA A 32 -8.95 7.19 -12.77
C ALA A 32 -9.03 6.31 -14.02
N ASP A 33 -8.02 6.44 -14.87
CA ASP A 33 -7.88 5.60 -16.07
C ASP A 33 -6.93 4.43 -15.79
N ALA A 34 -7.37 3.21 -16.16
CA ALA A 34 -6.58 2.00 -15.99
C ALA A 34 -5.20 2.08 -16.68
N ALA A 35 -5.05 2.85 -17.77
CA ALA A 35 -3.75 3.06 -18.41
C ALA A 35 -2.71 3.70 -17.47
N GLN A 36 -3.15 4.51 -16.50
CA GLN A 36 -2.28 5.08 -15.47
C GLN A 36 -1.72 4.00 -14.51
N MET A 37 -2.32 2.81 -14.54
CA MET A 37 -1.83 1.65 -13.80
C MET A 37 -0.68 0.94 -14.52
N SER A 38 -0.28 1.30 -15.75
CA SER A 38 0.84 0.65 -16.40
C SER A 38 2.13 0.82 -15.56
N ILE A 39 2.93 -0.24 -15.49
CA ILE A 39 4.20 -0.20 -14.75
C ILE A 39 5.14 0.84 -15.37
N ALA A 40 5.14 0.97 -16.70
CA ALA A 40 5.94 1.97 -17.40
C ALA A 40 5.54 3.40 -16.99
N ALA A 41 4.24 3.73 -16.99
CA ALA A 41 3.77 5.05 -16.54
C ALA A 41 4.08 5.30 -15.05
N ALA A 42 3.90 4.29 -14.20
CA ALA A 42 4.22 4.41 -12.79
C ALA A 42 5.71 4.68 -12.53
N ARG A 43 6.62 4.11 -13.33
CA ARG A 43 8.07 4.36 -13.23
C ARG A 43 8.49 5.77 -13.65
N GLN A 44 7.72 6.41 -14.53
CA GLN A 44 7.98 7.79 -14.96
C GLN A 44 7.47 8.83 -13.95
N LYS A 45 6.61 8.41 -13.03
CA LYS A 45 6.00 9.29 -12.04
C LYS A 45 6.95 9.57 -10.88
N SER A 46 6.92 10.80 -10.36
CA SER A 46 7.63 11.18 -9.14
C SER A 46 6.82 10.83 -7.90
N TYR A 47 7.49 10.31 -6.88
CA TYR A 47 6.93 10.00 -5.57
C TYR A 47 7.78 10.67 -4.47
N PRO A 48 7.70 12.01 -4.32
CA PRO A 48 8.59 12.74 -3.43
C PRO A 48 8.35 12.44 -1.95
N GLY A 49 7.12 12.04 -1.57
CA GLY A 49 6.72 11.96 -0.17
C GLY A 49 6.86 13.31 0.54
N SER A 50 6.95 13.27 1.86
CA SER A 50 7.26 14.45 2.71
C SER A 50 7.91 13.99 4.00
N ALA A 51 8.38 14.91 4.84
CA ALA A 51 8.66 14.61 6.24
C ALA A 51 7.42 14.03 6.92
N LEU A 52 7.63 13.07 7.83
CA LEU A 52 6.57 12.51 8.66
C LEU A 52 6.20 13.52 9.75
N THR A 53 4.95 13.93 9.79
CA THR A 53 4.41 14.83 10.84
C THR A 53 3.69 14.02 11.90
N VAL A 54 4.15 14.08 13.15
CA VAL A 54 3.48 13.42 14.29
C VAL A 54 2.13 14.11 14.54
N ARG A 55 1.06 13.35 14.55
CA ARG A 55 -0.31 13.78 14.85
C ARG A 55 -0.72 13.40 16.26
N GLN A 56 -0.27 12.23 16.71
CA GLN A 56 -0.59 11.72 18.04
C GLN A 56 0.53 10.79 18.51
N THR A 57 0.93 10.92 19.76
CA THR A 57 1.75 9.91 20.44
C THR A 57 0.81 8.91 21.12
N LEU A 58 1.05 7.63 20.90
CA LEU A 58 0.24 6.54 21.46
C LEU A 58 0.97 5.86 22.61
N ALA A 59 0.25 5.07 23.41
CA ALA A 59 0.87 4.19 24.39
C ALA A 59 1.97 3.35 23.73
N PRO A 60 3.18 3.24 24.31
CA PRO A 60 4.28 2.51 23.72
C PRO A 60 3.98 0.99 23.64
N GLY A 61 4.66 0.31 22.75
CA GLY A 61 4.79 -1.14 22.79
C GLY A 61 5.87 -1.56 23.78
N MET A 62 6.17 -2.86 23.82
CA MET A 62 7.11 -3.43 24.80
C MET A 62 8.51 -2.78 24.72
N ASN A 63 9.06 -2.59 23.53
CA ASN A 63 10.40 -2.06 23.28
C ASN A 63 10.43 -1.06 22.09
N TYR A 64 9.31 -0.40 21.80
CA TYR A 64 9.19 0.57 20.72
C TYR A 64 8.14 1.63 21.05
N ARG A 65 8.27 2.81 20.43
CA ARG A 65 7.31 3.90 20.50
C ARG A 65 6.32 3.81 19.34
N ARG A 66 5.11 4.35 19.55
CA ARG A 66 4.01 4.34 18.59
C ARG A 66 3.49 5.75 18.34
N PHE A 67 3.19 6.04 17.06
CA PHE A 67 2.68 7.36 16.67
C PHE A 67 1.65 7.21 15.56
N VAL A 68 0.61 8.03 15.62
CA VAL A 68 -0.12 8.38 14.40
C VAL A 68 0.66 9.52 13.75
N VAL A 69 1.06 9.32 12.50
CA VAL A 69 1.77 10.31 11.70
C VAL A 69 1.00 10.62 10.42
N SER A 70 1.39 11.67 9.71
CA SER A 70 0.92 11.90 8.35
C SER A 70 2.07 12.28 7.42
N TYR A 71 1.88 12.01 6.14
CA TYR A 71 2.76 12.42 5.05
C TYR A 71 1.93 12.93 3.86
N LEU A 72 2.59 13.56 2.88
CA LEU A 72 1.93 14.04 1.67
C LEU A 72 2.09 13.03 0.51
N SER A 73 0.99 12.81 -0.19
CA SER A 73 0.91 12.02 -1.41
C SER A 73 0.04 12.77 -2.42
N GLU A 74 0.62 13.28 -3.50
CA GLU A 74 -0.07 14.11 -4.50
C GLU A 74 -0.85 15.29 -3.87
N GLY A 75 -0.25 15.96 -2.89
CA GLY A 75 -0.90 17.05 -2.15
C GLY A 75 -1.91 16.60 -1.09
N LEU A 76 -2.29 15.32 -1.06
CA LEU A 76 -3.20 14.77 -0.05
C LEU A 76 -2.42 14.43 1.23
N ARG A 77 -3.01 14.76 2.38
CA ARG A 77 -2.51 14.29 3.68
C ARG A 77 -2.98 12.85 3.89
N ILE A 78 -2.02 11.92 3.98
CA ILE A 78 -2.26 10.51 4.28
C ILE A 78 -1.78 10.21 5.69
N ASN A 79 -2.63 9.63 6.51
CA ASN A 79 -2.28 9.19 7.85
C ASN A 79 -1.62 7.80 7.81
N ALA A 80 -0.84 7.50 8.85
CA ALA A 80 -0.18 6.21 9.00
C ALA A 80 0.10 5.90 10.47
N LEU A 81 0.18 4.62 10.82
CA LEU A 81 0.70 4.16 12.10
C LEU A 81 2.20 3.90 11.97
N LEU A 82 2.99 4.67 12.71
CA LEU A 82 4.44 4.55 12.79
C LEU A 82 4.85 3.86 14.10
N THR A 83 5.75 2.89 14.01
CA THR A 83 6.47 2.37 15.18
C THR A 83 7.96 2.61 15.03
N VAL A 84 8.64 2.93 16.14
CA VAL A 84 10.08 3.20 16.16
C VAL A 84 10.69 2.45 17.34
N PRO A 85 11.68 1.56 17.14
CA PRO A 85 12.35 0.87 18.22
C PRO A 85 12.93 1.83 19.26
N ASN A 86 12.97 1.41 20.52
CA ASN A 86 13.63 2.16 21.60
C ASN A 86 15.15 2.04 21.49
N GLY A 87 15.86 2.95 22.12
CA GLY A 87 17.31 2.96 22.17
C GLY A 87 17.97 3.73 21.03
N THR A 88 19.26 3.51 20.84
CA THR A 88 20.07 4.17 19.82
C THR A 88 19.98 3.40 18.51
N PRO A 89 19.68 4.06 17.38
CA PRO A 89 19.67 3.39 16.08
C PRO A 89 21.07 2.85 15.73
N PRO A 90 21.15 1.76 14.97
CA PRO A 90 22.40 1.31 14.38
C PRO A 90 23.05 2.40 13.51
N LYS A 91 24.34 2.27 13.21
CA LYS A 91 25.02 3.17 12.27
C LYS A 91 24.24 3.22 10.94
N GLY A 92 23.85 4.40 10.52
CA GLY A 92 23.03 4.64 9.33
C GLY A 92 21.51 4.59 9.55
N GLY A 93 21.03 4.29 10.74
CA GLY A 93 19.59 4.25 11.06
C GLY A 93 18.99 2.83 11.15
N TRP A 94 17.76 2.75 11.62
CA TRP A 94 17.00 1.48 11.71
C TRP A 94 16.59 0.99 10.32
N PRO A 95 16.61 -0.32 10.07
CA PRO A 95 15.91 -0.88 8.90
C PRO A 95 14.41 -0.65 9.06
N ALA A 96 13.69 -0.50 7.93
CA ALA A 96 12.27 -0.18 7.95
C ALA A 96 11.44 -1.10 7.08
N ILE A 97 10.15 -1.26 7.45
CA ILE A 97 9.17 -2.03 6.71
C ILE A 97 7.94 -1.13 6.46
N VAL A 98 7.60 -0.93 5.18
CA VAL A 98 6.29 -0.38 4.80
C VAL A 98 5.27 -1.51 4.85
N PHE A 99 4.21 -1.28 5.59
CA PHE A 99 3.19 -2.25 5.92
C PHE A 99 1.93 -1.98 5.11
N ASN A 100 1.59 -2.88 4.20
CA ASN A 100 0.45 -2.75 3.29
C ASN A 100 -0.69 -3.66 3.76
N HIS A 101 -1.73 -3.06 4.34
CA HIS A 101 -2.90 -3.80 4.82
C HIS A 101 -3.81 -4.27 3.68
N GLY A 102 -4.62 -5.29 3.95
CA GLY A 102 -5.66 -5.79 3.06
C GLY A 102 -6.86 -4.85 2.96
N TYR A 103 -7.89 -5.28 2.22
CA TYR A 103 -9.13 -4.51 2.14
C TYR A 103 -9.81 -4.45 3.51
N ILE A 104 -10.13 -3.24 3.94
CA ILE A 104 -11.00 -2.93 5.07
C ILE A 104 -11.94 -1.83 4.57
N PRO A 105 -13.26 -1.94 4.79
CA PRO A 105 -14.17 -0.89 4.36
C PRO A 105 -13.74 0.47 4.93
N PRO A 106 -13.62 1.53 4.09
CA PRO A 106 -13.08 2.82 4.51
C PRO A 106 -13.83 3.44 5.71
N GLN A 107 -15.13 3.17 5.83
CA GLN A 107 -15.98 3.72 6.88
C GLN A 107 -15.67 3.15 8.27
N VAL A 108 -15.19 1.89 8.33
CA VAL A 108 -14.86 1.20 9.58
C VAL A 108 -13.36 1.13 9.86
N TYR A 109 -12.52 1.55 8.89
CA TYR A 109 -11.08 1.56 9.08
C TYR A 109 -10.67 2.57 10.15
N ARG A 110 -9.72 2.17 10.99
CA ARG A 110 -9.06 3.03 11.99
C ARG A 110 -7.55 2.83 11.93
N THR A 111 -6.79 3.91 11.94
CA THR A 111 -5.33 3.91 11.85
C THR A 111 -4.67 3.01 12.89
N THR A 112 -5.21 3.00 14.10
CA THR A 112 -4.65 2.32 15.28
C THR A 112 -5.19 0.91 15.52
N GLU A 113 -6.12 0.45 14.69
CA GLU A 113 -6.73 -0.88 14.75
C GLU A 113 -6.24 -1.76 13.60
N ARG A 114 -6.57 -3.05 13.65
CA ARG A 114 -6.22 -4.04 12.62
C ARG A 114 -4.72 -4.10 12.30
N TYR A 115 -4.20 -5.25 12.01
CA TYR A 115 -2.79 -5.49 11.70
C TYR A 115 -1.77 -5.05 12.77
N VAL A 116 -2.23 -4.57 13.94
CA VAL A 116 -1.34 -4.10 15.01
C VAL A 116 -0.47 -5.22 15.56
N ALA A 117 -1.04 -6.43 15.73
CA ALA A 117 -0.27 -7.59 16.19
C ALA A 117 0.83 -8.01 15.21
N TYR A 118 0.56 -7.89 13.90
CA TYR A 118 1.58 -8.15 12.86
C TYR A 118 2.69 -7.10 12.93
N GLN A 119 2.31 -5.85 12.99
CA GLN A 119 3.24 -4.71 13.07
C GLN A 119 4.09 -4.78 14.35
N ASP A 120 3.49 -5.19 15.49
CA ASP A 120 4.17 -5.41 16.77
C ASP A 120 5.33 -6.41 16.64
N ALA A 121 5.14 -7.52 15.95
CA ALA A 121 6.19 -8.54 15.78
C ALA A 121 7.45 -7.96 15.09
N PHE A 122 7.28 -7.14 14.07
CA PHE A 122 8.40 -6.50 13.36
C PHE A 122 9.01 -5.35 14.18
N ALA A 123 8.18 -4.54 14.84
CA ALA A 123 8.64 -3.46 15.71
C ALA A 123 9.49 -4.00 16.85
N ARG A 124 9.05 -5.07 17.51
CA ARG A 124 9.79 -5.75 18.57
C ARG A 124 11.10 -6.38 18.09
N ALA A 125 11.15 -6.76 16.81
CA ALA A 125 12.35 -7.32 16.20
C ALA A 125 13.38 -6.25 15.76
N GLY A 126 13.12 -4.96 16.01
CA GLY A 126 14.04 -3.86 15.75
C GLY A 126 13.84 -3.15 14.41
N PHE A 127 12.68 -3.26 13.78
CA PHE A 127 12.34 -2.54 12.57
C PHE A 127 11.49 -1.29 12.87
N VAL A 128 11.76 -0.19 12.19
CA VAL A 128 10.76 0.86 12.04
C VAL A 128 9.65 0.32 11.13
N THR A 129 8.39 0.49 11.52
CA THR A 129 7.28 0.08 10.65
C THR A 129 6.37 1.27 10.34
N LEU A 130 5.90 1.40 9.12
CA LEU A 130 4.94 2.41 8.69
C LEU A 130 3.77 1.75 7.97
N LYS A 131 2.61 1.68 8.63
CA LYS A 131 1.35 1.20 8.06
C LYS A 131 0.56 2.41 7.55
N SER A 132 0.56 2.61 6.22
CA SER A 132 -0.26 3.65 5.59
C SER A 132 -1.74 3.32 5.67
N ASP A 133 -2.57 4.34 5.93
CA ASP A 133 -4.03 4.20 5.88
C ASP A 133 -4.57 4.15 4.44
N TYR A 134 -3.78 4.58 3.46
CA TYR A 134 -4.16 4.94 2.09
C TYR A 134 -5.16 6.11 2.05
N ARG A 135 -5.30 6.73 0.88
CA ARG A 135 -6.28 7.80 0.66
C ARG A 135 -7.71 7.31 0.92
N GLY A 136 -8.52 8.19 1.54
CA GLY A 136 -9.92 7.90 1.86
C GLY A 136 -10.15 6.99 3.08
N HIS A 137 -9.10 6.59 3.83
CA HIS A 137 -9.20 5.77 5.03
C HIS A 137 -8.69 6.52 6.26
N GLY A 138 -9.20 6.17 7.45
CA GLY A 138 -8.64 6.59 8.74
C GLY A 138 -8.46 8.10 8.91
N GLY A 139 -9.27 8.94 8.31
CA GLY A 139 -9.12 10.39 8.29
C GLY A 139 -8.08 10.91 7.29
N SER A 140 -7.51 10.05 6.44
CA SER A 140 -6.72 10.45 5.28
C SER A 140 -7.59 11.14 4.24
N GLN A 141 -7.04 12.14 3.57
CA GLN A 141 -7.71 12.84 2.48
C GLN A 141 -7.83 11.98 1.21
N GLY A 142 -8.65 12.43 0.26
CA GLY A 142 -8.88 11.79 -1.02
C GLY A 142 -9.95 10.71 -0.98
N GLU A 143 -10.00 9.89 -2.01
CA GLU A 143 -11.04 8.88 -2.21
C GLU A 143 -10.50 7.45 -2.23
N ALA A 144 -11.26 6.55 -1.59
CA ALA A 144 -10.97 5.12 -1.55
C ALA A 144 -11.47 4.42 -2.82
N LEU A 145 -10.68 4.48 -3.91
CA LEU A 145 -11.02 3.87 -5.21
C LEU A 145 -10.48 2.43 -5.37
N GLY A 146 -9.88 1.85 -4.32
CA GLY A 146 -9.29 0.52 -4.35
C GLY A 146 -7.89 0.48 -5.01
N ALA A 147 -7.30 -0.73 -5.04
CA ALA A 147 -5.93 -0.92 -5.50
C ALA A 147 -5.82 -1.32 -6.98
N TYR A 148 -6.84 -2.03 -7.53
CA TYR A 148 -6.66 -2.81 -8.76
C TYR A 148 -6.90 -2.00 -10.04
N PHE A 149 -7.76 -0.98 -10.02
CA PHE A 149 -8.14 -0.21 -11.21
C PHE A 149 -7.97 1.31 -11.03
N ALA A 150 -7.25 1.72 -9.99
CA ALA A 150 -6.88 3.10 -9.72
C ALA A 150 -5.46 3.18 -9.14
N PRO A 151 -4.62 4.14 -9.55
CA PRO A 151 -3.22 4.21 -9.13
C PRO A 151 -3.03 4.74 -7.70
N GLY A 152 -4.07 5.29 -7.08
CA GLY A 152 -3.98 6.08 -5.86
C GLY A 152 -3.27 5.38 -4.70
N TYR A 153 -3.65 4.14 -4.37
CA TYR A 153 -3.02 3.41 -3.25
C TYR A 153 -1.56 3.06 -3.53
N THR A 154 -1.23 2.68 -4.77
CA THR A 154 0.18 2.46 -5.16
C THR A 154 1.00 3.75 -5.01
N THR A 155 0.43 4.88 -5.40
CA THR A 155 1.04 6.21 -5.23
C THR A 155 1.26 6.54 -3.74
N ASP A 156 0.28 6.27 -2.89
CA ASP A 156 0.39 6.52 -1.44
C ASP A 156 1.49 5.65 -0.81
N VAL A 157 1.57 4.37 -1.19
CA VAL A 157 2.61 3.45 -0.73
C VAL A 157 4.01 3.92 -1.15
N LEU A 158 4.20 4.33 -2.39
CA LEU A 158 5.51 4.81 -2.87
C LEU A 158 5.91 6.15 -2.21
N ASN A 159 4.95 7.05 -1.95
CA ASN A 159 5.20 8.26 -1.16
C ASN A 159 5.50 7.95 0.31
N ALA A 160 4.89 6.90 0.89
CA ALA A 160 5.25 6.41 2.23
C ALA A 160 6.70 5.91 2.30
N VAL A 161 7.16 5.17 1.28
CA VAL A 161 8.58 4.76 1.14
C VAL A 161 9.50 5.96 1.11
N SER A 162 9.19 6.95 0.29
CA SER A 162 10.00 8.17 0.17
C SER A 162 9.98 9.00 1.45
N SER A 163 8.87 9.01 2.18
CA SER A 163 8.76 9.67 3.49
C SER A 163 9.61 8.98 4.55
N LEU A 164 9.67 7.64 4.57
CA LEU A 164 10.59 6.90 5.43
C LEU A 164 12.05 7.17 5.09
N ARG A 165 12.42 7.26 3.81
CA ARG A 165 13.78 7.61 3.39
C ARG A 165 14.23 8.99 3.87
N ARG A 166 13.29 9.90 4.12
CA ARG A 166 13.55 11.25 4.68
C ARG A 166 13.63 11.26 6.21
N ASP A 167 13.21 10.20 6.87
CA ASP A 167 13.24 10.12 8.34
C ASP A 167 14.66 9.78 8.81
N GLY A 168 15.31 10.71 9.50
CA GLY A 168 16.69 10.55 9.97
C GLY A 168 16.92 9.38 10.94
N ARG A 169 15.86 8.72 11.41
CA ARG A 169 15.95 7.51 12.23
C ARG A 169 16.08 6.24 11.38
N VAL A 170 15.75 6.31 10.08
CA VAL A 170 15.67 5.18 9.15
C VAL A 170 16.88 5.11 8.24
N ASN A 171 17.39 3.91 8.03
CA ASN A 171 18.32 3.66 6.94
C ASN A 171 17.55 3.52 5.62
N GLY A 172 17.59 4.56 4.79
CA GLY A 172 16.85 4.63 3.53
C GLY A 172 17.21 3.54 2.50
N ASP A 173 18.37 2.90 2.66
CA ASP A 173 18.83 1.79 1.81
C ASP A 173 18.40 0.41 2.34
N ARG A 174 17.77 0.35 3.51
CA ARG A 174 17.33 -0.88 4.18
C ARG A 174 15.82 -0.85 4.42
N ILE A 175 15.05 -0.67 3.32
CA ILE A 175 13.59 -0.67 3.35
C ILE A 175 13.06 -1.90 2.63
N GLY A 176 12.20 -2.65 3.33
CA GLY A 176 11.40 -3.74 2.81
C GLY A 176 9.91 -3.43 2.84
N MET A 177 9.12 -4.35 2.33
CA MET A 177 7.65 -4.27 2.35
C MET A 177 7.02 -5.56 2.86
N TRP A 178 5.98 -5.41 3.66
CA TRP A 178 5.08 -6.49 4.03
C TRP A 178 3.68 -6.18 3.51
N GLY A 179 2.97 -7.16 2.95
CA GLY A 179 1.60 -6.96 2.50
C GLY A 179 0.73 -8.20 2.63
N HIS A 180 -0.53 -7.99 3.02
CA HIS A 180 -1.54 -9.03 3.14
C HIS A 180 -2.70 -8.78 2.19
N SER A 181 -3.22 -9.83 1.51
CA SER A 181 -4.38 -9.71 0.65
C SER A 181 -4.21 -8.64 -0.43
N MET A 182 -5.07 -7.63 -0.51
CA MET A 182 -4.89 -6.44 -1.36
C MET A 182 -3.52 -5.78 -1.15
N GLY A 183 -3.01 -5.76 0.09
CA GLY A 183 -1.67 -5.23 0.39
C GLY A 183 -0.55 -6.02 -0.27
N GLY A 184 -0.75 -7.32 -0.55
CA GLY A 184 0.17 -8.14 -1.33
C GLY A 184 0.28 -7.66 -2.79
N PHE A 185 -0.83 -7.29 -3.43
CA PHE A 185 -0.84 -6.65 -4.75
C PHE A 185 -0.03 -5.34 -4.73
N LEU A 186 -0.26 -4.49 -3.72
CA LEU A 186 0.46 -3.22 -3.58
C LEU A 186 1.96 -3.44 -3.36
N THR A 187 2.33 -4.45 -2.55
CA THR A 187 3.72 -4.81 -2.28
C THR A 187 4.44 -5.25 -3.55
N LEU A 188 3.90 -6.21 -4.30
CA LEU A 188 4.50 -6.69 -5.54
C LEU A 188 4.63 -5.55 -6.55
N ARG A 189 3.57 -4.76 -6.70
CA ARG A 189 3.54 -3.63 -7.62
C ARG A 189 4.55 -2.54 -7.27
N ALA A 190 4.64 -2.15 -5.99
CA ALA A 190 5.61 -1.15 -5.54
C ALA A 190 7.06 -1.62 -5.74
N MET A 191 7.34 -2.90 -5.50
CA MET A 191 8.69 -3.45 -5.66
C MET A 191 9.16 -3.53 -7.13
N VAL A 192 8.26 -3.73 -8.09
CA VAL A 192 8.63 -3.67 -9.51
C VAL A 192 8.73 -2.23 -10.03
N ILE A 193 8.10 -1.25 -9.37
CA ILE A 193 8.19 0.17 -9.70
C ILE A 193 9.46 0.79 -9.10
N ASP A 194 9.77 0.50 -7.82
CA ASP A 194 10.95 0.99 -7.12
C ASP A 194 11.92 -0.15 -6.77
N PRO A 195 12.91 -0.45 -7.62
CA PRO A 195 13.86 -1.55 -7.41
C PRO A 195 14.84 -1.31 -6.24
N ARG A 196 14.79 -0.15 -5.58
CA ARG A 196 15.57 0.11 -4.36
C ARG A 196 14.97 -0.58 -3.12
N LEU A 197 13.74 -1.12 -3.20
CA LEU A 197 13.15 -1.93 -2.15
C LEU A 197 13.85 -3.29 -2.08
N LYS A 198 14.36 -3.64 -0.89
CA LYS A 198 15.34 -4.73 -0.70
C LYS A 198 14.74 -6.10 -0.50
N ALA A 199 13.50 -6.18 -0.01
CA ALA A 199 12.82 -7.44 0.28
C ALA A 199 11.31 -7.24 0.36
N GLY A 200 10.53 -8.26 0.00
CA GLY A 200 9.08 -8.27 0.15
C GLY A 200 8.59 -9.55 0.81
N VAL A 201 7.65 -9.40 1.74
CA VAL A 201 6.89 -10.51 2.32
C VAL A 201 5.43 -10.32 1.96
N ILE A 202 4.80 -11.34 1.40
CA ILE A 202 3.42 -11.31 0.96
C ILE A 202 2.65 -12.47 1.60
N TRP A 203 1.59 -12.14 2.33
CA TRP A 203 0.69 -13.10 2.93
C TRP A 203 -0.64 -13.10 2.21
N ALA A 204 -1.11 -14.26 1.75
CA ALA A 204 -2.41 -14.43 1.08
C ALA A 204 -2.69 -13.33 0.04
N GLY A 205 -1.67 -12.98 -0.74
CA GLY A 205 -1.70 -11.78 -1.60
C GLY A 205 -2.51 -11.97 -2.88
N VAL A 206 -3.24 -10.93 -3.30
CA VAL A 206 -3.87 -10.85 -4.61
C VAL A 206 -2.79 -10.55 -5.66
N VAL A 207 -1.96 -11.55 -5.96
CA VAL A 207 -0.74 -11.41 -6.78
C VAL A 207 -0.84 -12.08 -8.15
N GLY A 208 -2.04 -12.38 -8.59
CA GLY A 208 -2.31 -12.77 -9.99
C GLY A 208 -1.99 -11.64 -10.96
N ASP A 209 -1.66 -11.97 -12.20
CA ASP A 209 -1.72 -11.01 -13.29
C ASP A 209 -3.18 -10.60 -13.58
N TYR A 210 -3.39 -9.56 -14.39
CA TYR A 210 -4.74 -9.08 -14.63
C TYR A 210 -5.65 -10.09 -15.35
N SER A 211 -5.10 -11.00 -16.18
CA SER A 211 -5.89 -12.09 -16.74
C SER A 211 -6.41 -13.02 -15.64
N THR A 212 -5.54 -13.42 -14.74
CA THR A 212 -5.90 -14.24 -13.57
C THR A 212 -6.89 -13.52 -12.64
N ILE A 213 -6.66 -12.22 -12.35
CA ILE A 213 -7.56 -11.42 -11.50
C ILE A 213 -8.96 -11.26 -12.12
N LEU A 214 -9.06 -11.14 -13.45
CA LEU A 214 -10.32 -10.90 -14.12
C LEU A 214 -11.10 -12.20 -14.39
N ASN A 215 -10.41 -13.31 -14.64
CA ASN A 215 -11.00 -14.56 -15.12
C ASN A 215 -11.03 -15.66 -14.04
N ASP A 216 -9.96 -15.79 -13.24
CA ASP A 216 -9.80 -16.93 -12.32
C ASP A 216 -10.17 -16.58 -10.87
N TRP A 217 -10.38 -15.29 -10.57
CA TRP A 217 -10.79 -14.87 -9.24
C TRP A 217 -12.32 -14.77 -9.14
N ASN A 218 -12.93 -15.89 -8.78
CA ASN A 218 -14.40 -16.03 -8.68
C ASN A 218 -14.97 -15.40 -7.39
N ASN A 219 -14.21 -14.58 -6.71
CA ASN A 219 -14.67 -13.95 -5.47
C ASN A 219 -15.80 -12.95 -5.78
N VAL A 220 -16.98 -13.19 -5.24
CA VAL A 220 -18.05 -12.21 -5.25
C VAL A 220 -17.57 -11.01 -4.44
N PRO A 221 -17.47 -9.81 -5.03
CA PRO A 221 -17.02 -8.64 -4.29
C PRO A 221 -17.87 -8.47 -3.04
N PRO A 222 -17.27 -8.27 -1.84
CA PRO A 222 -18.04 -8.01 -0.63
C PRO A 222 -19.04 -6.87 -0.87
N ALA A 223 -20.24 -6.98 -0.32
CA ALA A 223 -21.25 -5.92 -0.42
C ALA A 223 -20.76 -4.57 0.12
N SER A 224 -19.71 -4.58 0.93
CA SER A 224 -19.03 -3.39 1.45
C SER A 224 -18.16 -2.65 0.42
N ILE A 225 -17.87 -3.25 -0.77
CA ILE A 225 -17.10 -2.58 -1.81
C ILE A 225 -17.95 -1.47 -2.42
N PRO A 226 -17.48 -0.20 -2.41
CA PRO A 226 -18.22 0.89 -3.01
C PRO A 226 -18.48 0.64 -4.50
N ARG A 227 -19.70 0.91 -4.95
CA ARG A 227 -20.14 0.74 -6.35
C ARG A 227 -19.15 1.36 -7.36
N ARG A 228 -18.61 2.52 -7.04
CA ARG A 228 -17.61 3.21 -7.89
C ARG A 228 -16.33 2.40 -8.13
N VAL A 229 -15.93 1.53 -7.20
CA VAL A 229 -14.77 0.64 -7.40
C VAL A 229 -15.07 -0.43 -8.46
N LEU A 230 -16.30 -0.96 -8.45
CA LEU A 230 -16.76 -1.92 -9.47
C LEU A 230 -16.89 -1.24 -10.84
N GLU A 231 -17.35 0.01 -10.87
CA GLU A 231 -17.44 0.81 -12.08
C GLU A 231 -16.08 1.04 -12.75
N LEU A 232 -14.99 1.18 -11.98
CA LEU A 232 -13.65 1.31 -12.55
C LEU A 232 -13.21 0.04 -13.30
N ARG A 233 -13.53 -1.14 -12.78
CA ARG A 233 -13.28 -2.41 -13.48
C ARG A 233 -14.06 -2.47 -14.78
N GLN A 234 -15.37 -2.16 -14.73
CA GLN A 234 -16.24 -2.17 -15.90
C GLN A 234 -15.76 -1.17 -16.97
N LYS A 235 -15.41 0.05 -16.57
CA LYS A 235 -14.83 1.07 -17.46
C LYS A 235 -13.53 0.62 -18.11
N ALA A 236 -12.64 -0.03 -17.34
CA ALA A 236 -11.39 -0.54 -17.87
C ALA A 236 -11.61 -1.61 -18.95
N VAL A 237 -12.49 -2.59 -18.69
CA VAL A 237 -12.81 -3.65 -19.66
C VAL A 237 -13.54 -3.07 -20.87
N ALA A 238 -14.51 -2.17 -20.67
CA ALA A 238 -15.24 -1.54 -21.78
C ALA A 238 -14.32 -0.70 -22.69
N LYS A 239 -13.33 0.00 -22.11
CA LYS A 239 -12.42 0.87 -22.87
C LYS A 239 -11.29 0.12 -23.55
N TYR A 240 -10.72 -0.88 -22.89
CA TYR A 240 -9.49 -1.55 -23.33
C TYR A 240 -9.68 -3.00 -23.79
N GLY A 241 -10.91 -3.52 -23.74
CA GLY A 241 -11.21 -4.93 -24.03
C GLY A 241 -10.84 -5.86 -22.87
N THR A 242 -11.12 -7.15 -23.02
CA THR A 242 -10.71 -8.19 -22.06
C THR A 242 -9.21 -8.51 -22.18
N PRO A 243 -8.62 -9.24 -21.22
CA PRO A 243 -7.23 -9.70 -21.32
C PRO A 243 -6.93 -10.51 -22.57
N GLU A 244 -7.88 -11.28 -23.08
CA GLU A 244 -7.76 -12.07 -24.29
C GLU A 244 -7.78 -11.18 -25.54
N ALA A 245 -8.64 -10.16 -25.55
CA ALA A 245 -8.77 -9.22 -26.68
C ALA A 245 -7.60 -8.23 -26.75
N ASN A 246 -7.01 -7.86 -25.62
CA ASN A 246 -5.91 -6.89 -25.54
C ASN A 246 -4.82 -7.32 -24.54
N PRO A 247 -4.15 -8.46 -24.79
CA PRO A 247 -3.17 -9.01 -23.85
C PRO A 247 -1.98 -8.07 -23.60
N THR A 248 -1.60 -7.24 -24.55
CA THR A 248 -0.47 -6.29 -24.40
C THR A 248 -0.79 -5.23 -23.38
N PHE A 249 -1.98 -4.66 -23.40
CA PHE A 249 -2.42 -3.68 -22.42
C PHE A 249 -2.40 -4.27 -20.99
N TRP A 250 -3.03 -5.42 -20.77
CA TRP A 250 -3.15 -6.03 -19.46
C TRP A 250 -1.81 -6.55 -18.92
N ARG A 251 -0.92 -7.03 -19.78
CA ARG A 251 0.47 -7.33 -19.40
C ARG A 251 1.21 -6.08 -18.95
N GLY A 252 1.00 -4.94 -19.61
CA GLY A 252 1.58 -3.66 -19.19
C GLY A 252 1.15 -3.19 -17.81
N LEU A 253 -0.03 -3.60 -17.36
CA LEU A 253 -0.54 -3.32 -16.01
C LEU A 253 -0.04 -4.33 -14.97
N SER A 254 0.26 -5.56 -15.36
CA SER A 254 0.56 -6.69 -14.47
C SER A 254 1.99 -6.61 -13.93
N ALA A 255 2.17 -6.50 -12.61
CA ALA A 255 3.49 -6.55 -11.98
C ALA A 255 4.25 -7.85 -12.32
N ASN A 256 3.52 -8.95 -12.53
CA ASN A 256 4.05 -10.25 -12.93
C ASN A 256 4.87 -10.22 -14.23
N SER A 257 4.58 -9.28 -15.12
CA SER A 257 5.35 -9.10 -16.38
C SER A 257 6.73 -8.46 -16.17
N TYR A 258 7.01 -7.96 -14.97
CA TYR A 258 8.19 -7.17 -14.65
C TYR A 258 9.02 -7.76 -13.48
N LEU A 259 8.86 -9.06 -13.19
CA LEU A 259 9.54 -9.70 -12.04
C LEU A 259 11.06 -9.65 -12.15
N LYS A 260 11.62 -9.62 -13.36
CA LYS A 260 13.06 -9.45 -13.58
C LYS A 260 13.62 -8.14 -13.02
N ASP A 261 12.76 -7.13 -12.82
CA ASP A 261 13.15 -5.80 -12.35
C ASP A 261 13.08 -5.65 -10.82
N LEU A 262 12.64 -6.70 -10.11
CA LEU A 262 12.63 -6.68 -8.65
C LEU A 262 14.03 -6.47 -8.09
N GLY A 263 14.18 -5.51 -7.17
CA GLY A 263 15.45 -5.21 -6.51
C GLY A 263 15.83 -6.18 -5.38
N GLY A 264 14.91 -7.07 -4.99
CA GLY A 264 15.13 -8.01 -3.90
C GLY A 264 14.22 -9.23 -3.97
N PRO A 265 14.48 -10.24 -3.10
CA PRO A 265 13.71 -11.47 -3.02
C PRO A 265 12.31 -11.26 -2.46
N LEU A 266 11.43 -12.24 -2.71
CA LEU A 266 10.12 -12.35 -2.09
C LEU A 266 10.04 -13.55 -1.14
N GLN A 267 9.25 -13.39 -0.07
CA GLN A 267 8.76 -14.49 0.75
C GLN A 267 7.23 -14.50 0.67
N LEU A 268 6.65 -15.65 0.33
CA LEU A 268 5.22 -15.82 0.11
C LEU A 268 4.63 -16.78 1.13
N HIS A 269 3.44 -16.46 1.65
CA HIS A 269 2.71 -17.28 2.62
C HIS A 269 1.24 -17.35 2.22
N ILE A 270 0.62 -18.54 2.30
CA ILE A 270 -0.82 -18.75 2.06
C ILE A 270 -1.33 -19.98 2.81
N GLY A 271 -2.59 -19.95 3.24
CA GLY A 271 -3.31 -21.10 3.77
C GLY A 271 -4.05 -21.85 2.66
N THR A 272 -4.13 -23.21 2.75
CA THR A 272 -4.88 -23.98 1.75
C THR A 272 -6.40 -23.88 1.92
N ALA A 273 -6.89 -23.40 3.06
CA ALA A 273 -8.29 -23.11 3.32
C ALA A 273 -8.59 -21.60 3.22
N ASP A 274 -7.78 -20.84 2.48
CA ASP A 274 -8.04 -19.45 2.15
C ASP A 274 -9.27 -19.36 1.23
N ALA A 275 -10.35 -18.75 1.73
CA ALA A 275 -11.61 -18.58 0.99
C ALA A 275 -11.65 -17.26 0.19
N ASP A 276 -10.72 -16.34 0.43
CA ASP A 276 -10.69 -15.01 -0.18
C ASP A 276 -9.75 -14.93 -1.38
N VAL A 277 -8.57 -15.54 -1.27
CA VAL A 277 -7.55 -15.51 -2.32
C VAL A 277 -7.16 -16.92 -2.74
N PRO A 278 -7.34 -17.29 -4.02
CA PRO A 278 -7.00 -18.62 -4.50
C PRO A 278 -5.53 -18.97 -4.32
N LEU A 279 -5.23 -20.20 -3.85
CA LEU A 279 -3.88 -20.75 -3.77
C LEU A 279 -3.12 -20.61 -5.10
N LEU A 280 -3.83 -20.69 -6.21
CA LEU A 280 -3.31 -20.52 -7.56
C LEU A 280 -2.50 -19.21 -7.74
N PHE A 281 -2.89 -18.10 -7.10
CA PHE A 281 -2.16 -16.82 -7.21
C PHE A 281 -0.76 -16.94 -6.62
N HIS A 282 -0.67 -17.56 -5.45
CA HIS A 282 0.59 -17.82 -4.77
C HIS A 282 1.51 -18.76 -5.58
N GLU A 283 0.97 -19.88 -6.06
CA GLU A 283 1.72 -20.88 -6.82
C GLU A 283 2.23 -20.33 -8.14
N ARG A 284 1.38 -19.60 -8.88
CA ARG A 284 1.77 -18.94 -10.15
C ARG A 284 2.87 -17.91 -9.91
N LEU A 285 2.74 -17.03 -8.91
CA LEU A 285 3.78 -16.05 -8.62
C LEU A 285 5.09 -16.73 -8.23
N ALA A 286 5.07 -17.75 -7.36
CA ALA A 286 6.27 -18.49 -6.98
C ALA A 286 6.96 -19.14 -8.20
N SER A 287 6.19 -19.72 -9.11
CA SER A 287 6.70 -20.28 -10.37
C SER A 287 7.29 -19.21 -11.28
N GLN A 288 6.57 -18.09 -11.48
CA GLN A 288 7.02 -16.97 -12.30
C GLN A 288 8.31 -16.33 -11.75
N MET A 289 8.45 -16.21 -10.43
CA MET A 289 9.67 -15.72 -9.77
C MET A 289 10.87 -16.61 -10.10
N ARG A 290 10.71 -17.94 -9.98
CA ARG A 290 11.78 -18.91 -10.32
C ARG A 290 12.13 -18.80 -11.81
N ALA A 291 11.14 -18.74 -12.70
CA ALA A 291 11.36 -18.58 -14.13
C ALA A 291 12.06 -17.25 -14.49
N ALA A 292 11.83 -16.20 -13.71
CA ALA A 292 12.52 -14.92 -13.84
C ALA A 292 13.94 -14.92 -13.24
N GLY A 293 14.40 -16.01 -12.63
CA GLY A 293 15.69 -16.10 -11.94
C GLY A 293 15.74 -15.28 -10.64
N LYS A 294 14.57 -14.97 -10.03
CA LYS A 294 14.49 -14.19 -8.79
C LYS A 294 14.30 -15.09 -7.57
N PRO A 295 15.03 -14.84 -6.48
CA PRO A 295 14.91 -15.65 -5.26
C PRO A 295 13.50 -15.51 -4.66
N VAL A 296 12.88 -16.64 -4.35
CA VAL A 296 11.58 -16.70 -3.69
C VAL A 296 11.55 -17.83 -2.66
N GLN A 297 11.06 -17.51 -1.47
CA GLN A 297 10.67 -18.50 -0.45
C GLN A 297 9.14 -18.61 -0.49
N SER A 298 8.61 -19.81 -0.50
CA SER A 298 7.18 -20.08 -0.62
C SER A 298 6.74 -21.03 0.48
N TYR A 299 5.76 -20.62 1.28
CA TYR A 299 5.20 -21.37 2.39
C TYR A 299 3.71 -21.53 2.23
N VAL A 300 3.25 -22.77 2.12
CA VAL A 300 1.84 -23.15 2.09
C VAL A 300 1.51 -23.81 3.42
N TYR A 301 0.42 -23.38 4.06
CA TYR A 301 -0.02 -23.86 5.37
C TYR A 301 -1.30 -24.70 5.22
N PRO A 302 -1.21 -26.04 5.35
CA PRO A 302 -2.37 -26.92 5.20
C PRO A 302 -3.48 -26.60 6.19
N GLY A 303 -4.70 -26.43 5.68
CA GLY A 303 -5.92 -26.17 6.47
C GLY A 303 -5.98 -24.80 7.15
N ASP A 304 -5.05 -23.90 6.87
CA ASP A 304 -5.08 -22.53 7.41
C ASP A 304 -5.87 -21.59 6.51
N ASN A 305 -6.41 -20.52 7.10
CA ASN A 305 -7.28 -19.55 6.48
C ASN A 305 -6.51 -18.35 5.90
N HIS A 306 -7.26 -17.36 5.40
CA HIS A 306 -6.74 -16.12 4.81
C HIS A 306 -5.77 -15.35 5.74
N ASP A 307 -6.03 -15.32 7.04
CA ASP A 307 -5.22 -14.61 8.04
C ASP A 307 -4.09 -15.48 8.65
N LEU A 308 -3.96 -16.74 8.23
CA LEU A 308 -3.00 -17.73 8.78
C LEU A 308 -3.14 -17.88 10.30
N THR A 309 -4.36 -17.92 10.82
CA THR A 309 -4.61 -17.85 12.27
C THR A 309 -4.03 -19.02 13.05
N ARG A 310 -3.96 -20.21 12.46
CA ARG A 310 -3.38 -21.41 13.09
C ARG A 310 -1.84 -21.36 13.13
N ASN A 311 -1.24 -20.76 12.13
CA ASN A 311 0.20 -20.69 11.96
C ASN A 311 0.76 -19.27 12.11
N LEU A 312 -0.01 -18.34 12.71
CA LEU A 312 0.35 -16.93 12.83
C LEU A 312 1.76 -16.72 13.40
N GLY A 313 2.09 -17.38 14.50
CA GLY A 313 3.40 -17.25 15.13
C GLY A 313 4.54 -17.76 14.24
N THR A 314 4.35 -18.90 13.56
CA THR A 314 5.33 -19.47 12.64
C THR A 314 5.55 -18.56 11.43
N ALA A 315 4.49 -18.05 10.84
CA ALA A 315 4.56 -17.17 9.67
C ALA A 315 5.21 -15.82 10.02
N LEU A 316 4.89 -15.24 11.20
CA LEU A 316 5.56 -14.03 11.71
C LEU A 316 7.05 -14.28 11.96
N ALA A 317 7.43 -15.39 12.62
CA ALA A 317 8.82 -15.71 12.88
C ALA A 317 9.64 -15.87 11.58
N ARG A 318 9.08 -16.55 10.56
CA ARG A 318 9.69 -16.67 9.23
C ARG A 318 9.86 -15.33 8.56
N SER A 319 8.85 -14.47 8.62
CA SER A 319 8.87 -13.14 8.00
C SER A 319 9.89 -12.21 8.68
N VAL A 320 9.97 -12.25 10.01
CA VAL A 320 10.99 -11.51 10.79
C VAL A 320 12.41 -12.00 10.44
N ALA A 321 12.63 -13.31 10.42
CA ALA A 321 13.93 -13.89 10.07
C ALA A 321 14.34 -13.53 8.64
N PHE A 322 13.39 -13.54 7.69
CA PHE A 322 13.63 -13.14 6.31
C PHE A 322 14.08 -11.68 6.20
N PHE A 323 13.38 -10.75 6.85
CA PHE A 323 13.80 -9.35 6.82
C PHE A 323 15.12 -9.10 7.54
N LYS A 324 15.38 -9.75 8.68
CA LYS A 324 16.68 -9.65 9.37
C LYS A 324 17.87 -10.08 8.50
N ALA A 325 17.66 -11.04 7.61
CA ALA A 325 18.69 -11.51 6.70
C ALA A 325 18.85 -10.62 5.44
N ARG A 326 17.95 -9.65 5.19
CA ARG A 326 17.90 -8.87 3.94
C ARG A 326 17.96 -7.36 4.14
N LEU A 327 17.62 -6.90 5.34
CA LEU A 327 17.63 -5.48 5.72
C LEU A 327 18.65 -5.18 6.88
#